data_45002ace7758a88b2da84b3af46e908e
#
_entry.id   45002ace7758a88b2da84b3af46e908e
#
_cell.length_a   1.000
_cell.length_b   1.000
_cell.length_c   1.000
_cell.angle_alpha   90.00
_cell.angle_beta   90.00
_cell.angle_gamma   90.00
#
_symmetry.space_group_name_H-M   'P 1'
#
loop_
_entity.id
_entity.type
_entity.pdbx_description
1 polymer ?
#
loop_
_entity_poly.entity_id
_entity_poly.type
_entity_poly.pdbx_seq_one_letter_code
_entity_poly.pdbx_strand_id
1 'polypeptide(L)'
;MVQRARALGQLLIAAGSITESALKSALSEQEQSGHRLGEVLIRRGLTDDQHVARGLAAQLSLAYVDPPLSAQPAALALLGPELARTRAVLPLMATSKVLRLAMADPLDSKTVDEIGFRCGRRIELAVAARTAILEGLARAYTDELTTLVDSLPHILDSSQSHEALEAAAAAAPVVRVVDHILTTAAEEGASDVHIETNPDGLDVRFRIDGVLRKRLTLPSASHSPIVSRIKVMANMDISVKLRPQDGGLTFRTRGVEFRLRVSTLPVEGGEKVVVRILDPAGAPRTLDALGLSNSDVQILRQLGSAGQGVILAAGPTGSGKSSSLFAALAELNREGLNIVTLEDPVEYTLPGVNQVQVNPRTGLTFPSALRAILRQDPDIVMVGEIRDRETAEIAMTAAVTGHLVMSSIHTIDAPGAIGRLLDMGVPPFLVAGGLTGVVSQRLLRRVCRACRGRDHAHCRACVDGFRGRTGVFQLLTIDDAMREEILRGASISTLRRLARARGMTTLTEDARRQVAEGMTTPHEVARVIHGDPGAALPCDTCGVDVPSDAIGCPRCGGRRREACACGRWIRRGWRFCPWCLRPVLT
;
A
#
# COMPACT_ATOMS: atom_id res chain seq x y z
N MET A 1 -26.43 33.96 5.63
CA MET A 1 -26.30 32.56 6.06
C MET A 1 -27.29 32.18 7.17
N VAL A 2 -27.33 32.87 8.28
CA VAL A 2 -28.18 32.58 9.47
C VAL A 2 -29.68 32.47 9.14
N GLN A 3 -30.22 33.34 8.32
CA GLN A 3 -31.63 33.37 7.97
C GLN A 3 -32.05 32.18 7.10
N ARG A 4 -31.19 31.73 6.16
CA ARG A 4 -31.40 30.51 5.35
C ARG A 4 -31.27 29.23 6.18
N ALA A 5 -30.33 29.19 7.13
CA ALA A 5 -30.14 28.04 8.01
C ALA A 5 -31.36 27.84 8.93
N ARG A 6 -31.96 28.92 9.45
CA ARG A 6 -33.21 28.85 10.24
C ARG A 6 -34.39 28.37 9.45
N ALA A 7 -34.48 28.75 8.16
CA ALA A 7 -35.55 28.25 7.27
C ALA A 7 -35.42 26.73 7.02
N LEU A 8 -34.21 26.20 6.78
CA LEU A 8 -33.98 24.76 6.65
C LEU A 8 -34.35 24.02 7.94
N GLY A 9 -33.92 24.54 9.09
CA GLY A 9 -34.21 23.95 10.39
C GLY A 9 -35.71 23.84 10.68
N GLN A 10 -36.48 24.88 10.35
CA GLN A 10 -37.94 24.87 10.49
C GLN A 10 -38.61 23.84 9.59
N LEU A 11 -38.16 23.69 8.34
CA LEU A 11 -38.66 22.67 7.40
C LEU A 11 -38.36 21.25 7.92
N LEU A 12 -37.19 21.02 8.50
CA LEU A 12 -36.83 19.73 9.10
C LEU A 12 -37.66 19.41 10.36
N ILE A 13 -37.99 20.41 11.17
CA ILE A 13 -38.91 20.25 12.31
C ILE A 13 -40.33 19.94 11.82
N ALA A 14 -40.84 20.68 10.83
CA ALA A 14 -42.15 20.47 10.26
C ALA A 14 -42.28 19.07 9.61
N ALA A 15 -41.18 18.53 9.07
CA ALA A 15 -41.09 17.17 8.54
C ALA A 15 -40.88 16.10 9.65
N GLY A 16 -40.82 16.48 10.92
CA GLY A 16 -40.59 15.56 12.03
C GLY A 16 -39.17 14.93 12.09
N SER A 17 -38.23 15.45 11.31
CA SER A 17 -36.88 14.87 11.17
C SER A 17 -35.94 15.27 12.32
N ILE A 18 -36.18 16.41 12.97
CA ILE A 18 -35.42 16.89 14.12
C ILE A 18 -36.33 17.59 15.15
N THR A 19 -35.87 17.65 16.39
CA THR A 19 -36.56 18.40 17.45
C THR A 19 -36.07 19.87 17.52
N GLU A 20 -36.85 20.74 18.14
CA GLU A 20 -36.48 22.15 18.32
C GLU A 20 -35.21 22.31 19.15
N SER A 21 -35.01 21.46 20.17
CA SER A 21 -33.81 21.41 20.98
C SER A 21 -32.56 20.99 20.18
N ALA A 22 -32.72 20.03 19.28
CA ALA A 22 -31.65 19.58 18.38
C ALA A 22 -31.25 20.70 17.42
N LEU A 23 -32.22 21.42 16.85
CA LEU A 23 -31.94 22.58 16.00
C LEU A 23 -31.15 23.66 16.72
N LYS A 24 -31.59 24.04 17.94
CA LYS A 24 -30.93 25.08 18.75
C LYS A 24 -29.46 24.73 19.04
N SER A 25 -29.20 23.45 19.41
CA SER A 25 -27.85 22.96 19.67
C SER A 25 -26.99 22.94 18.40
N ALA A 26 -27.56 22.57 17.25
CA ALA A 26 -26.84 22.51 15.97
C ALA A 26 -26.52 23.92 15.41
N LEU A 27 -27.40 24.93 15.65
CA LEU A 27 -27.15 26.31 15.27
C LEU A 27 -26.01 26.91 16.08
N SER A 28 -25.94 26.63 17.39
CA SER A 28 -24.82 27.08 18.26
C SER A 28 -23.48 26.52 17.81
N GLU A 29 -23.44 25.24 17.39
CA GLU A 29 -22.22 24.65 16.85
C GLU A 29 -21.86 25.19 15.46
N GLN A 30 -22.86 25.50 14.65
CA GLN A 30 -22.66 26.14 13.34
C GLN A 30 -21.97 27.52 13.50
N GLU A 31 -22.37 28.33 14.46
CA GLU A 31 -21.77 29.63 14.74
C GLU A 31 -20.29 29.51 15.14
N GLN A 32 -19.94 28.45 15.87
CA GLN A 32 -18.57 28.22 16.36
C GLN A 32 -17.67 27.57 15.29
N SER A 33 -18.21 26.64 14.50
CA SER A 33 -17.44 25.81 13.58
C SER A 33 -17.39 26.33 12.14
N GLY A 34 -18.31 27.21 11.75
CA GLY A 34 -18.46 27.70 10.37
C GLY A 34 -19.02 26.66 9.37
N HIS A 35 -19.31 25.44 9.81
CA HIS A 35 -19.93 24.42 8.97
C HIS A 35 -21.39 24.75 8.63
N ARG A 36 -21.92 24.13 7.56
CA ARG A 36 -23.33 24.30 7.22
C ARG A 36 -24.25 23.52 8.17
N LEU A 37 -25.44 24.03 8.47
CA LEU A 37 -26.37 23.38 9.39
C LEU A 37 -26.64 21.91 9.05
N GLY A 38 -26.88 21.60 7.77
CA GLY A 38 -27.10 20.21 7.33
C GLY A 38 -25.93 19.29 7.64
N GLU A 39 -24.70 19.77 7.46
CA GLU A 39 -23.49 18.98 7.78
C GLU A 39 -23.35 18.74 9.30
N VAL A 40 -23.66 19.73 10.12
CA VAL A 40 -23.64 19.61 11.60
C VAL A 40 -24.68 18.59 12.05
N LEU A 41 -25.90 18.65 11.51
CA LEU A 41 -27.00 17.74 11.86
C LEU A 41 -26.66 16.29 11.49
N ILE A 42 -26.14 16.04 10.29
CA ILE A 42 -25.75 14.71 9.82
C ILE A 42 -24.58 14.16 10.65
N ARG A 43 -23.53 14.98 10.88
CA ARG A 43 -22.37 14.57 11.66
C ARG A 43 -22.69 14.18 13.09
N ARG A 44 -23.70 14.80 13.69
CA ARG A 44 -24.21 14.47 15.02
C ARG A 44 -25.21 13.31 15.04
N GLY A 45 -25.60 12.78 13.89
CA GLY A 45 -26.59 11.72 13.79
C GLY A 45 -28.00 12.16 14.18
N LEU A 46 -28.28 13.48 14.13
CA LEU A 46 -29.58 14.04 14.47
C LEU A 46 -30.62 13.88 13.33
N THR A 47 -30.14 13.72 12.11
CA THR A 47 -30.92 13.43 10.91
C THR A 47 -30.01 12.80 9.84
N ASP A 48 -30.58 12.23 8.79
CA ASP A 48 -29.85 11.70 7.66
C ASP A 48 -29.75 12.71 6.49
N ASP A 49 -28.95 12.36 5.48
CA ASP A 49 -28.73 13.22 4.32
C ASP A 49 -29.94 13.29 3.37
N GLN A 50 -30.86 12.31 3.42
CA GLN A 50 -32.09 12.33 2.63
C GLN A 50 -33.05 13.41 3.14
N HIS A 51 -33.25 13.49 4.45
CA HIS A 51 -34.09 14.52 5.05
C HIS A 51 -33.51 15.92 4.83
N VAL A 52 -32.19 16.07 4.97
CA VAL A 52 -31.52 17.36 4.68
C VAL A 52 -31.71 17.75 3.21
N ALA A 53 -31.53 16.81 2.26
CA ALA A 53 -31.67 17.08 0.84
C ALA A 53 -33.13 17.45 0.47
N ARG A 54 -34.13 16.78 1.03
CA ARG A 54 -35.56 17.14 0.85
C ARG A 54 -35.83 18.53 1.42
N GLY A 55 -35.30 18.84 2.59
CA GLY A 55 -35.45 20.18 3.20
C GLY A 55 -34.81 21.28 2.34
N LEU A 56 -33.64 21.04 1.75
CA LEU A 56 -32.98 21.96 0.81
C LEU A 56 -33.77 22.13 -0.49
N ALA A 57 -34.30 21.03 -1.04
CA ALA A 57 -35.13 21.08 -2.24
C ALA A 57 -36.38 21.94 -2.01
N ALA A 58 -37.08 21.74 -0.89
CA ALA A 58 -38.26 22.55 -0.52
C ALA A 58 -37.90 24.02 -0.28
N GLN A 59 -36.77 24.29 0.42
CA GLN A 59 -36.31 25.65 0.70
C GLN A 59 -35.98 26.46 -0.57
N LEU A 60 -35.42 25.78 -1.58
CA LEU A 60 -34.96 26.42 -2.82
C LEU A 60 -35.94 26.28 -3.98
N SER A 61 -37.10 25.65 -3.76
CA SER A 61 -38.11 25.35 -4.79
C SER A 61 -37.51 24.55 -5.96
N LEU A 62 -36.59 23.62 -5.66
CA LEU A 62 -35.97 22.72 -6.61
C LEU A 62 -36.63 21.33 -6.56
N ALA A 63 -36.57 20.59 -7.67
CA ALA A 63 -37.03 19.20 -7.69
C ALA A 63 -36.12 18.33 -6.80
N TYR A 64 -36.74 17.54 -5.92
CA TYR A 64 -36.03 16.45 -5.24
C TYR A 64 -36.12 15.16 -6.07
N VAL A 65 -35.05 14.40 -6.14
CA VAL A 65 -35.02 13.12 -6.86
C VAL A 65 -34.80 12.00 -5.85
N ASP A 66 -35.80 11.14 -5.75
CA ASP A 66 -35.75 9.96 -4.87
C ASP A 66 -34.81 8.89 -5.39
N PRO A 67 -34.08 8.17 -4.51
CA PRO A 67 -33.32 6.98 -4.90
C PRO A 67 -34.29 5.82 -5.32
N PRO A 68 -33.84 4.94 -6.26
CA PRO A 68 -32.54 4.90 -6.90
C PRO A 68 -32.42 5.93 -8.05
N LEU A 69 -31.31 6.69 -8.07
CA LEU A 69 -31.06 7.65 -9.15
C LEU A 69 -30.67 6.91 -10.43
N SER A 70 -31.28 7.26 -11.54
CA SER A 70 -30.96 6.77 -12.88
C SER A 70 -30.39 7.91 -13.74
N ALA A 71 -29.40 7.60 -14.56
CA ALA A 71 -28.75 8.54 -15.46
C ALA A 71 -28.83 8.04 -16.91
N GLN A 72 -29.11 8.93 -17.85
CA GLN A 72 -29.12 8.58 -19.25
C GLN A 72 -27.69 8.53 -19.81
N PRO A 73 -27.35 7.56 -20.69
CA PRO A 73 -26.01 7.47 -21.29
C PRO A 73 -25.55 8.78 -21.97
N ALA A 74 -26.48 9.46 -22.66
CA ALA A 74 -26.20 10.75 -23.30
C ALA A 74 -25.85 11.87 -22.29
N ALA A 75 -26.34 11.80 -21.06
CA ALA A 75 -26.00 12.75 -20.00
C ALA A 75 -24.63 12.41 -19.37
N LEU A 76 -24.35 11.13 -19.16
CA LEU A 76 -23.07 10.63 -18.64
C LEU A 76 -21.90 10.98 -19.58
N ALA A 77 -22.10 10.87 -20.89
CA ALA A 77 -21.09 11.21 -21.88
C ALA A 77 -20.65 12.70 -21.87
N LEU A 78 -21.50 13.59 -21.33
CA LEU A 78 -21.19 15.03 -21.24
C LEU A 78 -20.36 15.40 -20.01
N LEU A 79 -20.38 14.56 -18.96
CA LEU A 79 -19.71 14.83 -17.72
C LEU A 79 -18.85 13.61 -17.35
N GLY A 80 -17.54 13.74 -17.49
CA GLY A 80 -16.62 12.64 -17.15
C GLY A 80 -16.76 12.18 -15.69
N PRO A 81 -16.50 10.88 -15.40
CA PRO A 81 -16.67 10.28 -14.07
C PRO A 81 -15.86 10.99 -12.98
N GLU A 82 -14.72 11.55 -13.33
CA GLU A 82 -13.83 12.22 -12.40
C GLU A 82 -14.45 13.50 -11.83
N LEU A 83 -14.94 14.40 -12.70
CA LEU A 83 -15.58 15.64 -12.28
C LEU A 83 -16.88 15.35 -11.54
N ALA A 84 -17.66 14.38 -12.02
CA ALA A 84 -18.90 13.95 -11.40
C ALA A 84 -18.68 13.42 -9.96
N ARG A 85 -17.65 12.60 -9.74
CA ARG A 85 -17.29 12.07 -8.42
C ARG A 85 -16.70 13.14 -7.50
N THR A 86 -15.78 13.97 -8.02
CA THR A 86 -15.11 15.02 -7.22
C THR A 86 -16.12 16.05 -6.69
N ARG A 87 -17.09 16.44 -7.52
CA ARG A 87 -18.11 17.41 -7.17
C ARG A 87 -19.36 16.78 -6.53
N ALA A 88 -19.44 15.45 -6.45
CA ALA A 88 -20.63 14.70 -6.00
C ALA A 88 -21.90 15.15 -6.73
N VAL A 89 -21.88 15.09 -8.06
CA VAL A 89 -22.98 15.44 -8.96
C VAL A 89 -23.27 14.30 -9.92
N LEU A 90 -24.55 14.04 -10.22
CA LEU A 90 -24.94 13.00 -11.17
C LEU A 90 -25.74 13.64 -12.32
N PRO A 91 -25.25 13.57 -13.58
CA PRO A 91 -26.03 13.98 -14.74
C PRO A 91 -27.16 12.99 -14.98
N LEU A 92 -28.42 13.46 -14.88
CA LEU A 92 -29.59 12.58 -14.98
C LEU A 92 -30.10 12.46 -16.43
N MET A 93 -30.27 13.60 -17.12
CA MET A 93 -30.84 13.65 -18.45
C MET A 93 -30.20 14.79 -19.25
N ALA A 94 -30.00 14.59 -20.53
CA ALA A 94 -29.50 15.60 -21.44
C ALA A 94 -30.37 15.76 -22.68
N THR A 95 -30.59 17.03 -23.05
CA THR A 95 -31.16 17.41 -24.34
C THR A 95 -30.12 18.23 -25.11
N SER A 96 -30.41 18.68 -26.32
CA SER A 96 -29.50 19.54 -27.09
C SER A 96 -29.12 20.86 -26.39
N LYS A 97 -29.98 21.38 -25.49
CA LYS A 97 -29.79 22.69 -24.84
C LYS A 97 -29.69 22.62 -23.31
N VAL A 98 -30.14 21.56 -22.69
CA VAL A 98 -30.25 21.46 -21.22
C VAL A 98 -29.59 20.18 -20.72
N LEU A 99 -28.89 20.28 -19.60
CA LEU A 99 -28.40 19.15 -18.81
C LEU A 99 -29.04 19.23 -17.42
N ARG A 100 -29.85 18.21 -17.07
CA ARG A 100 -30.41 18.08 -15.73
C ARG A 100 -29.40 17.37 -14.83
N LEU A 101 -29.06 18.03 -13.70
CA LEU A 101 -27.99 17.62 -12.81
C LEU A 101 -28.51 17.44 -11.38
N ALA A 102 -28.31 16.26 -10.79
CA ALA A 102 -28.57 16.03 -9.38
C ALA A 102 -27.34 16.46 -8.54
N MET A 103 -27.56 17.29 -7.54
CA MET A 103 -26.53 17.79 -6.62
C MET A 103 -26.95 17.65 -5.17
N ALA A 104 -26.01 17.36 -4.29
CA ALA A 104 -26.23 17.36 -2.84
C ALA A 104 -26.21 18.79 -2.26
N ASP A 105 -25.44 19.68 -2.88
CA ASP A 105 -25.32 21.09 -2.51
C ASP A 105 -25.68 22.00 -3.69
N PRO A 106 -26.95 22.34 -3.84
CA PRO A 106 -27.40 23.20 -4.93
C PRO A 106 -26.97 24.68 -4.80
N LEU A 107 -26.31 25.04 -3.71
CA LEU A 107 -25.79 26.39 -3.48
C LEU A 107 -24.35 26.55 -3.98
N ASP A 108 -23.69 25.49 -4.44
CA ASP A 108 -22.37 25.54 -5.08
C ASP A 108 -22.47 26.02 -6.54
N SER A 109 -22.69 27.33 -6.70
CA SER A 109 -22.79 27.97 -8.03
C SER A 109 -21.52 27.78 -8.86
N LYS A 110 -20.34 27.72 -8.25
CA LYS A 110 -19.06 27.53 -8.97
C LYS A 110 -19.04 26.20 -9.71
N THR A 111 -19.50 25.14 -9.08
CA THR A 111 -19.61 23.82 -9.73
C THR A 111 -20.65 23.84 -10.85
N VAL A 112 -21.77 24.53 -10.66
CA VAL A 112 -22.82 24.66 -11.69
C VAL A 112 -22.30 25.41 -12.91
N ASP A 113 -21.62 26.54 -12.70
CA ASP A 113 -21.04 27.36 -13.77
C ASP A 113 -19.91 26.62 -14.52
N GLU A 114 -19.04 25.92 -13.78
CA GLU A 114 -17.97 25.09 -14.35
C GLU A 114 -18.54 24.01 -15.28
N ILE A 115 -19.56 23.29 -14.84
CA ILE A 115 -20.19 22.21 -15.61
C ILE A 115 -20.94 22.80 -16.81
N GLY A 116 -21.68 23.88 -16.62
CA GLY A 116 -22.39 24.57 -17.69
C GLY A 116 -21.47 25.02 -18.81
N PHE A 117 -20.33 25.62 -18.45
CA PHE A 117 -19.31 26.06 -19.39
C PHE A 117 -18.69 24.88 -20.16
N ARG A 118 -18.29 23.81 -19.44
CA ARG A 118 -17.68 22.63 -20.07
C ARG A 118 -18.60 21.89 -21.03
N CYS A 119 -19.89 21.76 -20.63
CA CYS A 119 -20.87 21.02 -21.43
C CYS A 119 -21.54 21.89 -22.53
N GLY A 120 -21.35 23.22 -22.49
CA GLY A 120 -22.01 24.15 -23.41
C GLY A 120 -23.53 24.11 -23.31
N ARG A 121 -24.10 23.82 -22.14
CA ARG A 121 -25.55 23.63 -21.92
C ARG A 121 -26.02 24.35 -20.67
N ARG A 122 -27.29 24.75 -20.71
CA ARG A 122 -27.95 25.27 -19.51
C ARG A 122 -28.14 24.14 -18.50
N ILE A 123 -27.76 24.40 -17.25
CA ILE A 123 -27.95 23.42 -16.17
C ILE A 123 -29.32 23.59 -15.52
N GLU A 124 -30.07 22.50 -15.43
CA GLU A 124 -31.29 22.36 -14.66
C GLU A 124 -30.95 21.59 -13.38
N LEU A 125 -31.06 22.26 -12.22
CA LEU A 125 -30.71 21.67 -10.96
C LEU A 125 -31.82 20.81 -10.38
N ALA A 126 -31.46 19.65 -9.85
CA ALA A 126 -32.25 18.83 -8.97
C ALA A 126 -31.45 18.51 -7.70
N VAL A 127 -32.14 18.31 -6.60
CA VAL A 127 -31.49 17.97 -5.32
C VAL A 127 -31.67 16.48 -5.05
N ALA A 128 -30.60 15.84 -4.61
CA ALA A 128 -30.65 14.45 -4.14
C ALA A 128 -29.72 14.26 -2.93
N ALA A 129 -29.96 13.23 -2.15
CA ALA A 129 -29.10 12.88 -1.04
C ALA A 129 -27.70 12.55 -1.56
N ARG A 130 -26.67 12.96 -0.81
CA ARG A 130 -25.27 12.72 -1.20
C ARG A 130 -24.97 11.23 -1.35
N THR A 131 -25.48 10.40 -0.45
CA THR A 131 -25.36 8.93 -0.52
C THR A 131 -25.99 8.39 -1.81
N ALA A 132 -27.21 8.83 -2.14
CA ALA A 132 -27.91 8.42 -3.36
C ALA A 132 -27.17 8.84 -4.64
N ILE A 133 -26.59 10.07 -4.68
CA ILE A 133 -25.78 10.52 -5.81
C ILE A 133 -24.57 9.61 -6.00
N LEU A 134 -23.90 9.27 -4.91
CA LEU A 134 -22.68 8.48 -4.98
C LEU A 134 -22.94 7.02 -5.34
N GLU A 135 -24.07 6.45 -4.90
CA GLU A 135 -24.54 5.15 -5.35
C GLU A 135 -24.97 5.18 -6.83
N GLY A 136 -25.63 6.26 -7.24
CA GLY A 136 -25.99 6.50 -8.63
C GLY A 136 -24.75 6.62 -9.53
N LEU A 137 -23.72 7.34 -9.10
CA LEU A 137 -22.44 7.43 -9.79
C LEU A 137 -21.72 6.07 -9.89
N ALA A 138 -21.73 5.30 -8.79
CA ALA A 138 -21.14 3.96 -8.79
C ALA A 138 -21.83 3.05 -9.84
N ARG A 139 -23.17 3.07 -9.90
CA ARG A 139 -23.93 2.30 -10.90
C ARG A 139 -23.72 2.81 -12.31
N ALA A 140 -23.93 4.12 -12.53
CA ALA A 140 -23.93 4.71 -13.86
C ALA A 140 -22.58 4.58 -14.59
N TYR A 141 -21.47 4.74 -13.86
CA TYR A 141 -20.13 4.60 -14.45
C TYR A 141 -19.56 3.17 -14.37
N THR A 142 -20.25 2.24 -13.70
CA THR A 142 -19.99 0.80 -13.82
C THR A 142 -20.62 0.27 -15.12
N ASP A 143 -21.81 0.77 -15.49
CA ASP A 143 -22.44 0.44 -16.76
C ASP A 143 -21.61 0.91 -17.97
N GLU A 144 -20.87 2.03 -17.86
CA GLU A 144 -19.93 2.47 -18.90
C GLU A 144 -18.78 1.47 -19.09
N LEU A 145 -18.26 0.92 -18.01
CA LEU A 145 -17.22 -0.13 -18.08
C LEU A 145 -17.79 -1.43 -18.66
N THR A 146 -19.01 -1.80 -18.29
CA THR A 146 -19.71 -2.98 -18.84
C THR A 146 -19.95 -2.81 -20.33
N THR A 147 -20.43 -1.63 -20.76
CA THR A 147 -20.64 -1.30 -22.18
C THR A 147 -19.32 -1.29 -22.98
N LEU A 148 -18.23 -0.79 -22.38
CA LEU A 148 -16.89 -0.85 -22.97
C LEU A 148 -16.39 -2.29 -23.10
N VAL A 149 -16.64 -3.11 -22.10
CA VAL A 149 -16.27 -4.53 -22.08
C VAL A 149 -17.07 -5.31 -23.13
N ASP A 150 -18.37 -5.05 -23.26
CA ASP A 150 -19.23 -5.69 -24.27
C ASP A 150 -18.83 -5.28 -25.70
N SER A 151 -18.19 -4.12 -25.87
CA SER A 151 -17.67 -3.65 -27.15
C SER A 151 -16.25 -4.12 -27.48
N LEU A 152 -15.63 -4.90 -26.59
CA LEU A 152 -14.29 -5.45 -26.85
C LEU A 152 -14.32 -6.43 -28.04
N PRO A 153 -13.30 -6.40 -28.91
CA PRO A 153 -13.23 -7.34 -30.03
C PRO A 153 -13.14 -8.77 -29.51
N HIS A 154 -14.06 -9.63 -29.93
CA HIS A 154 -14.05 -11.06 -29.62
C HIS A 154 -12.99 -11.77 -30.45
N ILE A 155 -11.81 -11.95 -29.90
CA ILE A 155 -10.74 -12.71 -30.53
C ILE A 155 -10.72 -14.10 -29.88
N LEU A 156 -11.37 -15.05 -30.53
CA LEU A 156 -11.45 -16.46 -30.08
C LEU A 156 -10.35 -17.35 -30.65
N ASP A 157 -9.53 -16.87 -31.59
CA ASP A 157 -8.61 -17.74 -32.35
C ASP A 157 -7.14 -17.40 -32.07
N SER A 158 -6.36 -18.44 -31.71
CA SER A 158 -4.92 -18.36 -31.45
C SER A 158 -4.07 -18.28 -32.73
N SER A 159 -4.70 -18.35 -33.90
CA SER A 159 -4.05 -18.40 -35.23
C SER A 159 -3.99 -17.04 -35.95
N GLN A 160 -4.31 -15.94 -35.30
CA GLN A 160 -4.38 -14.61 -35.93
C GLN A 160 -2.98 -14.07 -36.30
N SER A 161 -2.91 -13.34 -37.42
CA SER A 161 -1.71 -12.65 -37.85
C SER A 161 -1.28 -11.57 -36.87
N HIS A 162 0.00 -11.25 -36.86
CA HIS A 162 0.57 -10.18 -36.00
C HIS A 162 -0.19 -8.86 -36.18
N GLU A 163 -0.52 -8.48 -37.40
CA GLU A 163 -1.26 -7.27 -37.75
C GLU A 163 -2.67 -7.24 -37.14
N ALA A 164 -3.36 -8.39 -37.08
CA ALA A 164 -4.69 -8.48 -36.47
C ALA A 164 -4.63 -8.30 -34.95
N LEU A 165 -3.58 -8.81 -34.30
CA LEU A 165 -3.35 -8.65 -32.85
C LEU A 165 -2.99 -7.20 -32.52
N GLU A 166 -2.17 -6.52 -33.34
CA GLU A 166 -1.86 -5.09 -33.18
C GLU A 166 -3.11 -4.22 -33.35
N ALA A 167 -3.90 -4.47 -34.37
CA ALA A 167 -5.14 -3.75 -34.61
C ALA A 167 -6.14 -3.91 -33.45
N ALA A 168 -6.27 -5.12 -32.92
CA ALA A 168 -7.11 -5.37 -31.75
C ALA A 168 -6.58 -4.69 -30.47
N ALA A 169 -5.26 -4.68 -30.26
CA ALA A 169 -4.62 -3.98 -29.14
C ALA A 169 -4.76 -2.45 -29.23
N ALA A 170 -4.90 -1.91 -30.43
CA ALA A 170 -5.09 -0.49 -30.69
C ALA A 170 -6.58 -0.07 -30.69
N ALA A 171 -7.52 -1.02 -30.61
CA ALA A 171 -8.94 -0.72 -30.62
C ALA A 171 -9.34 0.17 -29.41
N ALA A 172 -10.11 1.22 -29.68
CA ALA A 172 -10.47 2.23 -28.67
C ALA A 172 -11.08 1.64 -27.38
N PRO A 173 -11.95 0.61 -27.40
CA PRO A 173 -12.44 -0.01 -26.19
C PRO A 173 -11.35 -0.68 -25.35
N VAL A 174 -10.40 -1.40 -25.99
CA VAL A 174 -9.29 -2.08 -25.30
C VAL A 174 -8.38 -1.06 -24.62
N VAL A 175 -8.02 0.01 -25.32
CA VAL A 175 -7.21 1.11 -24.79
C VAL A 175 -7.87 1.70 -23.54
N ARG A 176 -9.18 2.02 -23.61
CA ARG A 176 -9.93 2.59 -22.48
C ARG A 176 -10.00 1.65 -21.28
N VAL A 177 -10.20 0.34 -21.50
CA VAL A 177 -10.25 -0.64 -20.41
C VAL A 177 -8.89 -0.74 -19.70
N VAL A 178 -7.78 -0.83 -20.46
CA VAL A 178 -6.43 -0.88 -19.88
C VAL A 178 -6.10 0.42 -19.15
N ASP A 179 -6.40 1.57 -19.73
CA ASP A 179 -6.19 2.88 -19.10
C ASP A 179 -7.01 3.02 -17.82
N HIS A 180 -8.27 2.54 -17.81
CA HIS A 180 -9.10 2.53 -16.61
C HIS A 180 -8.53 1.64 -15.52
N ILE A 181 -8.08 0.43 -15.86
CA ILE A 181 -7.44 -0.49 -14.89
C ILE A 181 -6.22 0.17 -14.25
N LEU A 182 -5.31 0.73 -15.06
CA LEU A 182 -4.07 1.32 -14.58
C LEU A 182 -4.32 2.61 -13.77
N THR A 183 -5.25 3.45 -14.23
CA THR A 183 -5.64 4.68 -13.53
C THR A 183 -6.25 4.36 -12.17
N THR A 184 -7.21 3.44 -12.11
CA THR A 184 -7.86 3.04 -10.87
C THR A 184 -6.84 2.42 -9.90
N ALA A 185 -5.93 1.59 -10.41
CA ALA A 185 -4.88 1.00 -9.59
C ALA A 185 -3.95 2.05 -8.97
N ALA A 186 -3.55 3.06 -9.76
CA ALA A 186 -2.72 4.18 -9.28
C ALA A 186 -3.46 5.01 -8.22
N GLU A 187 -4.74 5.32 -8.44
CA GLU A 187 -5.59 6.08 -7.51
C GLU A 187 -5.82 5.38 -6.17
N GLU A 188 -5.99 4.05 -6.20
CA GLU A 188 -6.14 3.23 -5.00
C GLU A 188 -4.82 2.93 -4.31
N GLY A 189 -3.69 3.39 -4.85
CA GLY A 189 -2.34 3.14 -4.30
C GLY A 189 -1.94 1.67 -4.38
N ALA A 190 -2.35 0.97 -5.44
CA ALA A 190 -1.94 -0.40 -5.67
C ALA A 190 -0.44 -0.47 -5.99
N SER A 191 0.25 -1.42 -5.40
CA SER A 191 1.65 -1.72 -5.74
C SER A 191 1.77 -2.62 -6.97
N ASP A 192 0.80 -3.52 -7.18
CA ASP A 192 0.80 -4.45 -8.30
C ASP A 192 -0.64 -4.65 -8.83
N VAL A 193 -0.77 -4.76 -10.14
CA VAL A 193 -1.99 -5.20 -10.84
C VAL A 193 -1.73 -6.59 -11.39
N HIS A 194 -2.58 -7.54 -11.05
CA HIS A 194 -2.55 -8.89 -11.57
C HIS A 194 -3.74 -9.09 -12.53
N ILE A 195 -3.45 -9.56 -13.73
CA ILE A 195 -4.44 -9.90 -14.75
C ILE A 195 -4.28 -11.39 -15.02
N GLU A 196 -5.30 -12.18 -14.68
CA GLU A 196 -5.19 -13.64 -14.58
C GLU A 196 -6.40 -14.32 -15.18
N THR A 197 -6.16 -15.35 -16.00
CA THR A 197 -7.22 -16.19 -16.52
C THR A 197 -7.80 -17.08 -15.43
N ASN A 198 -9.11 -17.27 -15.45
CA ASN A 198 -9.81 -18.27 -14.65
C ASN A 198 -10.90 -18.94 -15.49
N PRO A 199 -11.54 -20.03 -15.03
CA PRO A 199 -12.60 -20.71 -15.79
C PRO A 199 -13.78 -19.82 -16.18
N ASP A 200 -14.08 -18.79 -15.39
CA ASP A 200 -15.22 -17.91 -15.57
C ASP A 200 -14.88 -16.62 -16.36
N GLY A 201 -13.59 -16.39 -16.68
CA GLY A 201 -13.16 -15.20 -17.41
C GLY A 201 -11.75 -14.71 -17.08
N LEU A 202 -11.57 -13.41 -17.02
CA LEU A 202 -10.32 -12.71 -16.75
C LEU A 202 -10.46 -11.92 -15.44
N ASP A 203 -9.74 -12.30 -14.42
CA ASP A 203 -9.72 -11.58 -13.14
C ASP A 203 -8.65 -10.50 -13.11
N VAL A 204 -9.06 -9.29 -12.74
CA VAL A 204 -8.15 -8.19 -12.42
C VAL A 204 -8.11 -8.00 -10.91
N ARG A 205 -6.93 -8.19 -10.32
CA ARG A 205 -6.69 -8.07 -8.89
C ARG A 205 -5.64 -7.02 -8.60
N PHE A 206 -5.89 -6.18 -7.62
CA PHE A 206 -4.97 -5.16 -7.15
C PHE A 206 -4.32 -5.57 -5.83
N ARG A 207 -3.03 -5.36 -5.69
CA ARG A 207 -2.33 -5.48 -4.42
C ARG A 207 -2.27 -4.11 -3.75
N ILE A 208 -3.09 -3.92 -2.73
CA ILE A 208 -3.17 -2.68 -1.97
C ILE A 208 -2.68 -2.97 -0.55
N ASP A 209 -1.73 -2.18 -0.06
CA ASP A 209 -1.13 -2.36 1.26
C ASP A 209 -0.67 -3.82 1.54
N GLY A 210 -0.15 -4.51 0.50
CA GLY A 210 0.35 -5.87 0.56
C GLY A 210 -0.73 -6.96 0.45
N VAL A 211 -2.02 -6.62 0.40
CA VAL A 211 -3.14 -7.57 0.28
C VAL A 211 -3.68 -7.56 -1.14
N LEU A 212 -3.78 -8.75 -1.74
CA LEU A 212 -4.32 -8.92 -3.09
C LEU A 212 -5.85 -8.98 -3.05
N ARG A 213 -6.52 -8.17 -3.88
CA ARG A 213 -7.97 -8.03 -3.91
C ARG A 213 -8.50 -8.07 -5.34
N LYS A 214 -9.55 -8.81 -5.55
CA LYS A 214 -10.29 -8.83 -6.81
C LYS A 214 -11.04 -7.51 -6.97
N ARG A 215 -10.87 -6.88 -8.13
CA ARG A 215 -11.52 -5.60 -8.47
C ARG A 215 -12.59 -5.77 -9.54
N LEU A 216 -12.29 -6.52 -10.57
CA LEU A 216 -13.26 -6.79 -11.62
C LEU A 216 -12.98 -8.16 -12.25
N THR A 217 -14.01 -8.72 -12.87
CA THR A 217 -13.93 -9.88 -13.75
C THR A 217 -14.42 -9.46 -15.11
N LEU A 218 -13.65 -9.77 -16.14
CA LEU A 218 -13.93 -9.49 -17.53
C LEU A 218 -14.24 -10.79 -18.26
N PRO A 219 -15.00 -10.76 -19.37
CA PRO A 219 -15.20 -11.95 -20.20
C PRO A 219 -13.86 -12.53 -20.67
N SER A 220 -13.78 -13.85 -20.84
CA SER A 220 -12.58 -14.56 -21.31
C SER A 220 -12.09 -14.05 -22.68
N ALA A 221 -13.00 -13.65 -23.56
CA ALA A 221 -12.68 -13.05 -24.86
C ALA A 221 -11.85 -11.76 -24.76
N SER A 222 -11.88 -11.05 -23.63
CA SER A 222 -11.12 -9.83 -23.36
C SER A 222 -9.63 -10.08 -23.10
N HIS A 223 -9.25 -11.32 -22.80
CA HIS A 223 -7.89 -11.67 -22.37
C HIS A 223 -6.83 -11.31 -23.42
N SER A 224 -6.93 -11.87 -24.63
CA SER A 224 -5.91 -11.66 -25.67
C SER A 224 -5.75 -10.19 -26.07
N PRO A 225 -6.82 -9.39 -26.32
CA PRO A 225 -6.70 -7.97 -26.59
C PRO A 225 -6.02 -7.16 -25.48
N ILE A 226 -6.39 -7.41 -24.21
CA ILE A 226 -5.84 -6.69 -23.06
C ILE A 226 -4.37 -7.01 -22.87
N VAL A 227 -3.99 -8.29 -22.93
CA VAL A 227 -2.59 -8.72 -22.80
C VAL A 227 -1.75 -8.14 -23.94
N SER A 228 -2.23 -8.21 -25.19
CA SER A 228 -1.55 -7.63 -26.35
C SER A 228 -1.35 -6.11 -26.20
N ARG A 229 -2.37 -5.39 -25.73
CA ARG A 229 -2.27 -3.94 -25.45
C ARG A 229 -1.17 -3.64 -24.42
N ILE A 230 -1.14 -4.38 -23.33
CA ILE A 230 -0.13 -4.18 -22.27
C ILE A 230 1.27 -4.50 -22.80
N LYS A 231 1.43 -5.57 -23.60
CA LYS A 231 2.70 -5.91 -24.25
C LYS A 231 3.19 -4.81 -25.18
N VAL A 232 2.32 -4.28 -26.04
CA VAL A 232 2.64 -3.14 -26.93
C VAL A 232 3.10 -1.93 -26.10
N MET A 233 2.37 -1.57 -25.06
CA MET A 233 2.74 -0.47 -24.16
C MET A 233 4.10 -0.66 -23.49
N ALA A 234 4.46 -1.92 -23.17
CA ALA A 234 5.70 -2.29 -22.49
C ALA A 234 6.86 -2.65 -23.42
N ASN A 235 6.72 -2.42 -24.75
CA ASN A 235 7.70 -2.79 -25.80
C ASN A 235 8.05 -4.30 -25.79
N MET A 236 7.06 -5.15 -25.58
CA MET A 236 7.16 -6.60 -25.64
C MET A 236 6.62 -7.14 -26.96
N ASP A 237 7.08 -8.32 -27.35
CA ASP A 237 6.62 -9.01 -28.56
C ASP A 237 5.26 -9.70 -28.31
N ILE A 238 4.22 -9.29 -29.06
CA ILE A 238 2.87 -9.85 -28.96
C ILE A 238 2.73 -11.24 -29.57
N SER A 239 3.65 -11.63 -30.46
CA SER A 239 3.66 -12.95 -31.10
C SER A 239 4.19 -14.05 -30.16
N VAL A 240 5.02 -13.69 -29.19
CA VAL A 240 5.62 -14.61 -28.22
C VAL A 240 4.67 -14.81 -27.05
N LYS A 241 3.91 -15.91 -27.07
CA LYS A 241 2.90 -16.26 -26.04
C LYS A 241 3.36 -17.39 -25.10
N LEU A 242 4.35 -18.18 -25.51
CA LEU A 242 4.79 -19.39 -24.80
C LEU A 242 6.09 -19.21 -24.01
N ARG A 243 6.57 -17.98 -23.87
CA ARG A 243 7.78 -17.64 -23.09
C ARG A 243 7.51 -16.44 -22.20
N PRO A 244 8.07 -16.40 -21.00
CA PRO A 244 8.01 -15.21 -20.16
C PRO A 244 8.66 -14.02 -20.85
N GLN A 245 8.10 -12.83 -20.63
CA GLN A 245 8.66 -11.56 -21.08
C GLN A 245 8.58 -10.54 -19.96
N ASP A 246 9.58 -9.66 -19.90
CA ASP A 246 9.63 -8.53 -19.01
C ASP A 246 9.82 -7.24 -19.81
N GLY A 247 9.12 -6.19 -19.42
CA GLY A 247 9.17 -4.88 -20.05
C GLY A 247 8.85 -3.77 -19.08
N GLY A 248 8.90 -2.54 -19.58
CA GLY A 248 8.61 -1.37 -18.79
C GLY A 248 7.96 -0.28 -19.62
N LEU A 249 7.13 0.52 -18.96
CA LEU A 249 6.50 1.67 -19.58
C LEU A 249 6.35 2.81 -18.59
N THR A 250 6.16 4.00 -19.13
CA THR A 250 5.77 5.17 -18.35
C THR A 250 4.28 5.43 -18.59
N PHE A 251 3.53 5.53 -17.50
CA PHE A 251 2.09 5.80 -17.52
C PHE A 251 1.79 7.11 -16.81
N ARG A 252 1.07 8.01 -17.47
CA ARG A 252 0.71 9.31 -16.91
C ARG A 252 -0.77 9.38 -16.63
N THR A 253 -1.13 9.66 -15.39
CA THR A 253 -2.52 9.91 -14.98
C THR A 253 -2.57 11.07 -13.99
N ARG A 254 -3.57 11.94 -14.10
CA ARG A 254 -3.78 13.15 -13.27
C ARG A 254 -2.55 14.04 -13.11
N GLY A 255 -1.72 14.12 -14.13
CA GLY A 255 -0.49 14.91 -14.08
C GLY A 255 0.68 14.26 -13.33
N VAL A 256 0.49 13.07 -12.77
CA VAL A 256 1.55 12.27 -12.15
C VAL A 256 2.03 11.21 -13.13
N GLU A 257 3.33 11.04 -13.20
CA GLU A 257 3.99 10.06 -14.06
C GLU A 257 4.46 8.87 -13.22
N PHE A 258 3.96 7.66 -13.54
CA PHE A 258 4.30 6.41 -12.90
C PHE A 258 5.21 5.58 -13.81
N ARG A 259 6.25 5.00 -13.27
CA ARG A 259 7.02 3.96 -13.95
C ARG A 259 6.36 2.60 -13.66
N LEU A 260 6.04 1.85 -14.71
CA LEU A 260 5.42 0.54 -14.60
C LEU A 260 6.39 -0.52 -15.10
N ARG A 261 6.50 -1.62 -14.35
CA ARG A 261 7.18 -2.85 -14.80
C ARG A 261 6.14 -3.89 -15.09
N VAL A 262 6.27 -4.53 -16.22
CA VAL A 262 5.33 -5.53 -16.68
C VAL A 262 6.08 -6.84 -16.83
N SER A 263 5.52 -7.92 -16.28
CA SER A 263 5.99 -9.28 -16.50
C SER A 263 4.84 -10.12 -16.99
N THR A 264 5.06 -10.91 -18.04
CA THR A 264 4.11 -11.87 -18.58
C THR A 264 4.62 -13.30 -18.40
N LEU A 265 3.71 -14.20 -18.06
CA LEU A 265 4.02 -15.61 -17.84
C LEU A 265 2.96 -16.47 -18.53
N PRO A 266 3.36 -17.44 -19.39
CA PRO A 266 2.44 -18.45 -19.91
C PRO A 266 1.83 -19.26 -18.77
N VAL A 267 0.51 -19.40 -18.79
CA VAL A 267 -0.27 -20.22 -17.86
C VAL A 267 -1.33 -20.99 -18.61
N GLU A 268 -1.98 -21.95 -17.95
CA GLU A 268 -3.14 -22.61 -18.53
C GLU A 268 -4.24 -21.58 -18.83
N GLY A 269 -4.76 -21.60 -20.05
CA GLY A 269 -5.77 -20.64 -20.54
C GLY A 269 -5.21 -19.32 -21.07
N GLY A 270 -3.88 -19.14 -21.18
CA GLY A 270 -3.28 -17.96 -21.83
C GLY A 270 -2.04 -17.42 -21.15
N GLU A 271 -1.97 -16.12 -20.96
CA GLU A 271 -0.86 -15.44 -20.28
C GLU A 271 -1.34 -14.69 -19.05
N LYS A 272 -0.66 -14.90 -17.95
CA LYS A 272 -0.80 -14.05 -16.76
C LYS A 272 0.07 -12.81 -16.94
N VAL A 273 -0.48 -11.65 -16.57
CA VAL A 273 0.26 -10.37 -16.56
C VAL A 273 0.31 -9.82 -15.14
N VAL A 274 1.49 -9.35 -14.74
CA VAL A 274 1.67 -8.59 -13.51
C VAL A 274 2.28 -7.24 -13.88
N VAL A 275 1.60 -6.16 -13.49
CA VAL A 275 2.09 -4.79 -13.65
C VAL A 275 2.44 -4.25 -12.27
N ARG A 276 3.72 -4.00 -12.01
CA ARG A 276 4.19 -3.33 -10.80
C ARG A 276 4.17 -1.83 -11.01
N ILE A 277 3.55 -1.10 -10.10
CA ILE A 277 3.44 0.35 -10.12
C ILE A 277 4.49 0.93 -9.18
N LEU A 278 5.43 1.71 -9.74
CA LEU A 278 6.44 2.43 -8.99
C LEU A 278 5.95 3.87 -8.81
N ASP A 279 5.48 4.18 -7.60
CA ASP A 279 5.00 5.52 -7.26
C ASP A 279 6.18 6.45 -7.01
N PRO A 280 6.40 7.49 -7.82
CA PRO A 280 7.52 8.41 -7.65
C PRO A 280 7.45 9.23 -6.35
N ALA A 281 6.24 9.39 -5.78
CA ALA A 281 6.01 10.08 -4.51
C ALA A 281 6.05 9.13 -3.29
N GLY A 282 6.11 7.81 -3.52
CA GLY A 282 5.90 6.80 -2.48
C GLY A 282 7.11 6.50 -1.59
N ALA A 283 8.30 7.00 -1.92
CA ALA A 283 9.48 6.79 -1.09
C ALA A 283 9.45 7.68 0.17
N PRO A 284 9.54 7.11 1.39
CA PRO A 284 9.69 7.92 2.59
C PRO A 284 10.98 8.75 2.50
N ARG A 285 10.87 10.04 2.79
CA ARG A 285 12.02 10.97 2.71
C ARG A 285 12.79 11.09 4.02
N THR A 286 12.27 10.56 5.13
CA THR A 286 12.87 10.65 6.46
C THR A 286 12.70 9.35 7.23
N LEU A 287 13.63 9.05 8.12
CA LEU A 287 13.57 7.89 9.01
C LEU A 287 12.37 7.96 9.96
N ASP A 288 11.99 9.14 10.41
CA ASP A 288 10.85 9.35 11.31
C ASP A 288 9.51 8.91 10.68
N ALA A 289 9.40 8.96 9.35
CA ALA A 289 8.18 8.56 8.64
C ALA A 289 7.98 7.05 8.53
N LEU A 290 9.01 6.24 8.82
CA LEU A 290 8.99 4.78 8.65
C LEU A 290 8.21 4.05 9.74
N GLY A 291 8.09 4.63 10.95
CA GLY A 291 7.46 4.00 12.12
C GLY A 291 8.45 3.42 13.14
N LEU A 292 9.74 3.73 12.99
CA LEU A 292 10.76 3.45 14.00
C LEU A 292 10.44 4.14 15.33
N SER A 293 10.97 3.60 16.44
CA SER A 293 10.98 4.32 17.71
C SER A 293 11.97 5.50 17.64
N ASN A 294 11.75 6.54 18.44
CA ASN A 294 12.66 7.69 18.46
C ASN A 294 14.09 7.28 18.84
N SER A 295 14.26 6.29 19.73
CA SER A 295 15.57 5.75 20.08
C SER A 295 16.24 5.07 18.91
N ASP A 296 15.51 4.24 18.13
CA ASP A 296 16.07 3.55 16.98
C ASP A 296 16.44 4.51 15.85
N VAL A 297 15.65 5.56 15.64
CA VAL A 297 15.99 6.65 14.70
C VAL A 297 17.32 7.30 15.08
N GLN A 298 17.52 7.61 16.37
CA GLN A 298 18.76 8.21 16.84
C GLN A 298 19.96 7.27 16.63
N ILE A 299 19.81 5.98 16.94
CA ILE A 299 20.86 4.99 16.72
C ILE A 299 21.22 4.89 15.23
N LEU A 300 20.20 4.82 14.34
CA LEU A 300 20.47 4.77 12.89
C LEU A 300 21.17 6.02 12.37
N ARG A 301 20.79 7.20 12.87
CA ARG A 301 21.47 8.46 12.53
C ARG A 301 22.93 8.45 13.02
N GLN A 302 23.20 7.91 14.21
CA GLN A 302 24.55 7.75 14.73
C GLN A 302 25.38 6.78 13.87
N LEU A 303 24.84 5.62 13.52
CA LEU A 303 25.50 4.65 12.65
C LEU A 303 25.81 5.24 11.26
N GLY A 304 24.86 5.96 10.68
CA GLY A 304 25.07 6.64 9.40
C GLY A 304 26.10 7.78 9.46
N SER A 305 26.13 8.51 10.58
CA SER A 305 27.06 9.63 10.78
C SER A 305 28.50 9.17 11.12
N ALA A 306 28.69 7.90 11.46
CA ALA A 306 30.02 7.34 11.71
C ALA A 306 30.92 7.32 10.46
N GLY A 307 30.33 7.44 9.26
CA GLY A 307 31.04 7.55 7.99
C GLY A 307 31.69 6.26 7.51
N GLN A 308 31.65 5.19 8.30
CA GLN A 308 32.25 3.90 7.95
C GLN A 308 31.45 2.73 8.52
N GLY A 309 31.58 1.56 7.94
CA GLY A 309 30.93 0.35 8.38
C GLY A 309 29.78 -0.09 7.43
N VAL A 310 29.23 -1.26 7.71
CA VAL A 310 28.08 -1.80 6.95
C VAL A 310 26.81 -1.70 7.78
N ILE A 311 25.77 -1.08 7.23
CA ILE A 311 24.42 -1.09 7.75
C ILE A 311 23.55 -1.96 6.84
N LEU A 312 22.96 -3.03 7.38
CA LEU A 312 22.10 -3.93 6.62
C LEU A 312 20.63 -3.76 6.94
N ALA A 313 19.81 -3.60 5.90
CA ALA A 313 18.37 -3.73 5.98
C ALA A 313 17.96 -5.19 5.74
N ALA A 314 17.40 -5.85 6.75
CA ALA A 314 17.06 -7.26 6.74
C ALA A 314 15.55 -7.50 6.68
N GLY A 315 15.13 -8.55 6.01
CA GLY A 315 13.69 -8.92 5.92
C GLY A 315 13.34 -9.59 4.60
N PRO A 316 12.11 -10.16 4.48
CA PRO A 316 11.62 -10.75 3.24
C PRO A 316 11.36 -9.70 2.16
N THR A 317 11.03 -10.18 0.96
CA THR A 317 10.56 -9.30 -0.13
C THR A 317 9.30 -8.53 0.31
N GLY A 318 9.25 -7.25 -0.03
CA GLY A 318 8.11 -6.39 0.32
C GLY A 318 8.07 -5.94 1.78
N SER A 319 9.13 -6.16 2.58
CA SER A 319 9.20 -5.65 3.96
C SER A 319 9.57 -4.16 4.07
N GLY A 320 9.88 -3.49 2.96
CA GLY A 320 10.20 -2.06 2.91
C GLY A 320 11.70 -1.74 3.05
N LYS A 321 12.60 -2.72 2.84
CA LYS A 321 14.06 -2.54 2.95
C LYS A 321 14.57 -1.36 2.13
N SER A 322 14.26 -1.32 0.85
CA SER A 322 14.65 -0.22 -0.05
C SER A 322 14.17 1.13 0.47
N SER A 323 12.91 1.21 0.93
CA SER A 323 12.36 2.46 1.50
C SER A 323 13.16 2.95 2.72
N SER A 324 13.61 2.04 3.58
CA SER A 324 14.43 2.40 4.74
C SER A 324 15.83 2.85 4.34
N LEU A 325 16.45 2.16 3.38
CA LEU A 325 17.76 2.55 2.85
C LEU A 325 17.68 3.91 2.16
N PHE A 326 16.65 4.15 1.33
CA PHE A 326 16.46 5.44 0.67
C PHE A 326 16.18 6.57 1.66
N ALA A 327 15.39 6.33 2.73
CA ALA A 327 15.17 7.32 3.77
C ALA A 327 16.47 7.69 4.51
N ALA A 328 17.31 6.69 4.82
CA ALA A 328 18.62 6.92 5.43
C ALA A 328 19.56 7.68 4.48
N LEU A 329 19.62 7.30 3.20
CA LEU A 329 20.41 8.02 2.19
C LEU A 329 19.95 9.46 2.01
N ALA A 330 18.64 9.71 1.99
CA ALA A 330 18.09 11.05 1.82
C ALA A 330 18.49 11.99 2.99
N GLU A 331 18.56 11.47 4.23
CA GLU A 331 19.04 12.25 5.38
C GLU A 331 20.57 12.47 5.36
N LEU A 332 21.34 11.54 4.78
CA LEU A 332 22.79 11.64 4.66
C LEU A 332 23.23 12.45 3.44
N ASN A 333 22.36 12.66 2.46
CA ASN A 333 22.67 13.32 1.21
C ASN A 333 22.94 14.82 1.44
N ARG A 334 24.21 15.18 1.43
CA ARG A 334 24.74 16.54 1.63
C ARG A 334 25.71 16.85 0.51
N GLU A 335 25.85 18.11 0.15
CA GLU A 335 26.70 18.61 -0.96
C GLU A 335 28.17 18.15 -0.85
N GLY A 336 28.68 17.91 0.37
CA GLY A 336 30.06 17.48 0.59
C GLY A 336 30.29 15.97 0.56
N LEU A 337 29.29 15.13 0.22
CA LEU A 337 29.41 13.68 0.21
C LEU A 337 29.14 13.09 -1.18
N ASN A 338 30.04 12.24 -1.63
CA ASN A 338 29.87 11.45 -2.85
C ASN A 338 29.12 10.15 -2.53
N ILE A 339 27.84 10.11 -2.92
CA ILE A 339 26.96 8.95 -2.70
C ILE A 339 26.75 8.22 -4.03
N VAL A 340 27.06 6.93 -4.03
CA VAL A 340 26.86 6.07 -5.19
C VAL A 340 25.98 4.89 -4.82
N THR A 341 24.96 4.59 -5.65
CA THR A 341 24.13 3.39 -5.47
C THR A 341 24.35 2.39 -6.60
N LEU A 342 24.15 1.12 -6.30
CA LEU A 342 24.18 0.00 -7.24
C LEU A 342 22.90 -0.82 -7.08
N GLU A 343 22.04 -0.83 -8.07
CA GLU A 343 20.66 -1.30 -7.96
C GLU A 343 20.26 -2.24 -9.12
N ASP A 344 19.31 -3.14 -8.87
CA ASP A 344 18.74 -4.06 -9.88
C ASP A 344 17.21 -4.10 -9.83
N PRO A 345 16.55 -3.16 -10.53
CA PRO A 345 17.05 -1.93 -11.11
C PRO A 345 16.80 -0.72 -10.20
N VAL A 346 17.14 0.50 -10.68
CA VAL A 346 16.83 1.75 -9.99
C VAL A 346 15.32 1.93 -9.87
N GLU A 347 14.80 2.00 -8.63
CA GLU A 347 13.36 2.18 -8.35
C GLU A 347 12.95 3.64 -8.28
N TYR A 348 13.76 4.47 -7.62
CA TYR A 348 13.51 5.90 -7.42
C TYR A 348 14.74 6.70 -7.79
N THR A 349 14.54 7.87 -8.39
CA THR A 349 15.64 8.80 -8.67
C THR A 349 15.87 9.70 -7.46
N LEU A 350 17.09 9.70 -6.94
CA LEU A 350 17.51 10.57 -5.83
C LEU A 350 18.37 11.71 -6.37
N PRO A 351 17.93 12.97 -6.24
CA PRO A 351 18.77 14.11 -6.61
C PRO A 351 20.10 14.12 -5.84
N GLY A 352 21.20 14.37 -6.51
CA GLY A 352 22.52 14.43 -5.89
C GLY A 352 23.17 13.07 -5.59
N VAL A 353 22.56 11.96 -6.04
CA VAL A 353 23.09 10.59 -5.89
C VAL A 353 23.42 9.99 -7.24
N ASN A 354 24.59 9.40 -7.38
CA ASN A 354 24.99 8.67 -8.58
C ASN A 354 24.44 7.25 -8.54
N GLN A 355 23.39 6.97 -9.34
CA GLN A 355 22.71 5.68 -9.31
C GLN A 355 23.11 4.81 -10.50
N VAL A 356 23.72 3.66 -10.21
CA VAL A 356 24.19 2.67 -11.19
C VAL A 356 23.21 1.52 -11.25
N GLN A 357 22.71 1.21 -12.43
CA GLN A 357 21.85 0.06 -12.65
C GLN A 357 22.65 -1.13 -13.17
N VAL A 358 22.51 -2.28 -12.52
CA VAL A 358 23.09 -3.56 -12.98
C VAL A 358 22.57 -3.90 -14.36
N ASN A 359 23.47 -4.38 -15.23
CA ASN A 359 23.16 -4.86 -16.56
C ASN A 359 23.99 -6.13 -16.89
N PRO A 360 23.49 -7.32 -16.59
CA PRO A 360 24.20 -8.56 -16.84
C PRO A 360 24.57 -8.78 -18.32
N ARG A 361 23.79 -8.23 -19.26
CA ARG A 361 24.04 -8.36 -20.71
C ARG A 361 25.34 -7.66 -21.14
N THR A 362 25.72 -6.59 -20.43
CA THR A 362 26.99 -5.86 -20.67
C THR A 362 28.11 -6.27 -19.73
N GLY A 363 27.91 -7.28 -18.86
CA GLY A 363 28.87 -7.70 -17.86
C GLY A 363 28.91 -6.80 -16.61
N LEU A 364 28.01 -5.81 -16.48
CA LEU A 364 27.91 -4.96 -15.31
C LEU A 364 27.11 -5.68 -14.21
N THR A 365 27.79 -6.50 -13.43
CA THR A 365 27.24 -7.29 -12.30
C THR A 365 27.46 -6.54 -10.97
N PHE A 366 26.80 -7.00 -9.88
CA PHE A 366 27.04 -6.43 -8.56
C PHE A 366 28.53 -6.42 -8.17
N PRO A 367 29.30 -7.54 -8.26
CA PRO A 367 30.72 -7.51 -7.89
C PRO A 367 31.56 -6.60 -8.80
N SER A 368 31.36 -6.67 -10.12
CA SER A 368 32.16 -5.88 -11.07
C SER A 368 31.92 -4.38 -10.93
N ALA A 369 30.67 -3.97 -10.78
CA ALA A 369 30.28 -2.58 -10.59
C ALA A 369 30.74 -2.05 -9.24
N LEU A 370 30.59 -2.82 -8.15
CA LEU A 370 31.02 -2.40 -6.81
C LEU A 370 32.53 -2.13 -6.76
N ARG A 371 33.37 -3.01 -7.38
CA ARG A 371 34.81 -2.73 -7.52
C ARG A 371 35.09 -1.45 -8.31
N ALA A 372 34.31 -1.14 -9.34
CA ALA A 372 34.47 0.10 -10.10
C ALA A 372 34.05 1.33 -9.28
N ILE A 373 32.96 1.24 -8.54
CA ILE A 373 32.45 2.30 -7.66
C ILE A 373 33.49 2.68 -6.60
N LEU A 374 34.15 1.71 -5.97
CA LEU A 374 35.20 1.98 -4.97
C LEU A 374 36.43 2.74 -5.50
N ARG A 375 36.56 2.90 -6.83
CA ARG A 375 37.59 3.75 -7.46
C ARG A 375 37.03 5.11 -7.94
N GLN A 376 35.81 5.44 -7.55
CA GLN A 376 35.16 6.71 -7.87
C GLN A 376 35.09 7.66 -6.67
N ASP A 377 35.98 7.46 -5.70
CA ASP A 377 36.08 8.26 -4.46
C ASP A 377 34.72 8.42 -3.74
N PRO A 378 34.00 7.31 -3.45
CA PRO A 378 32.72 7.39 -2.77
C PRO A 378 32.89 7.51 -1.26
N ASP A 379 32.10 8.34 -0.59
CA ASP A 379 31.95 8.35 0.87
C ASP A 379 30.93 7.30 1.32
N ILE A 380 29.81 7.20 0.56
CA ILE A 380 28.70 6.30 0.87
C ILE A 380 28.37 5.45 -0.37
N VAL A 381 28.31 4.15 -0.16
CA VAL A 381 27.93 3.19 -1.20
C VAL A 381 26.66 2.44 -0.78
N MET A 382 25.61 2.49 -1.56
CA MET A 382 24.43 1.64 -1.35
C MET A 382 24.43 0.51 -2.37
N VAL A 383 24.47 -0.73 -1.89
CA VAL A 383 24.31 -1.95 -2.70
C VAL A 383 22.90 -2.45 -2.50
N GLY A 384 22.10 -2.49 -3.57
CA GLY A 384 20.69 -2.84 -3.50
C GLY A 384 20.42 -4.10 -2.68
N GLU A 385 21.20 -5.16 -2.92
CA GLU A 385 21.15 -6.38 -2.11
C GLU A 385 22.46 -7.18 -2.19
N ILE A 386 22.72 -7.95 -1.13
CA ILE A 386 23.80 -8.94 -1.08
C ILE A 386 23.21 -10.34 -1.25
N ARG A 387 23.53 -10.96 -2.39
CA ARG A 387 23.04 -12.32 -2.75
C ARG A 387 24.14 -13.38 -2.72
N ASP A 388 25.38 -12.96 -2.89
CA ASP A 388 26.54 -13.84 -3.06
C ASP A 388 27.73 -13.42 -2.20
N ARG A 389 28.66 -14.38 -2.04
CA ARG A 389 29.87 -14.22 -1.25
C ARG A 389 30.74 -13.08 -1.74
N GLU A 390 30.95 -12.98 -3.05
CA GLU A 390 31.87 -12.01 -3.64
C GLU A 390 31.41 -10.57 -3.38
N THR A 391 30.13 -10.27 -3.59
CA THR A 391 29.55 -8.97 -3.27
C THR A 391 29.65 -8.66 -1.78
N ALA A 392 29.40 -9.66 -0.91
CA ALA A 392 29.49 -9.50 0.53
C ALA A 392 30.91 -9.17 0.99
N GLU A 393 31.91 -9.91 0.50
CA GLU A 393 33.33 -9.68 0.85
C GLU A 393 33.83 -8.30 0.41
N ILE A 394 33.44 -7.86 -0.80
CA ILE A 394 33.81 -6.52 -1.28
C ILE A 394 33.17 -5.44 -0.40
N ALA A 395 31.87 -5.58 -0.08
CA ALA A 395 31.15 -4.64 0.77
C ALA A 395 31.75 -4.53 2.18
N MET A 396 32.07 -5.68 2.81
CA MET A 396 32.71 -5.71 4.14
C MET A 396 34.11 -5.12 4.09
N THR A 397 34.90 -5.42 3.06
CA THR A 397 36.25 -4.87 2.89
C THR A 397 36.19 -3.35 2.71
N ALA A 398 35.26 -2.84 1.89
CA ALA A 398 35.07 -1.40 1.71
C ALA A 398 34.75 -0.69 3.05
N ALA A 399 33.93 -1.31 3.89
CA ALA A 399 33.59 -0.77 5.20
C ALA A 399 34.81 -0.73 6.15
N VAL A 400 35.64 -1.78 6.14
CA VAL A 400 36.88 -1.83 6.95
C VAL A 400 37.90 -0.80 6.47
N THR A 401 37.90 -0.44 5.19
CA THR A 401 38.79 0.56 4.58
C THR A 401 38.27 1.99 4.65
N GLY A 402 37.16 2.26 5.36
CA GLY A 402 36.71 3.61 5.69
C GLY A 402 35.48 4.11 4.94
N HIS A 403 34.75 3.25 4.22
CA HIS A 403 33.53 3.63 3.54
C HIS A 403 32.26 3.27 4.35
N LEU A 404 31.22 4.08 4.26
CA LEU A 404 29.91 3.68 4.73
C LEU A 404 29.20 2.88 3.63
N VAL A 405 28.90 1.63 3.92
CA VAL A 405 28.17 0.75 3.00
C VAL A 405 26.78 0.46 3.54
N MET A 406 25.77 0.68 2.74
CA MET A 406 24.39 0.32 3.03
C MET A 406 23.92 -0.78 2.08
N SER A 407 23.27 -1.82 2.60
CA SER A 407 22.74 -2.88 1.72
C SER A 407 21.53 -3.57 2.30
N SER A 408 20.89 -4.41 1.49
CA SER A 408 19.81 -5.27 1.94
C SER A 408 20.20 -6.74 1.93
N ILE A 409 19.58 -7.51 2.83
CA ILE A 409 19.77 -8.96 2.92
C ILE A 409 18.45 -9.64 3.28
N HIS A 410 18.23 -10.86 2.78
CA HIS A 410 17.02 -11.63 3.05
C HIS A 410 17.21 -12.53 4.26
N THR A 411 16.69 -12.11 5.42
CA THR A 411 16.71 -12.90 6.66
C THR A 411 15.43 -12.70 7.47
N ILE A 412 15.22 -13.57 8.46
CA ILE A 412 14.02 -13.53 9.29
C ILE A 412 14.13 -12.43 10.36
N ASP A 413 15.32 -12.26 10.95
CA ASP A 413 15.61 -11.31 12.03
C ASP A 413 17.02 -10.69 11.87
N ALA A 414 17.35 -9.72 12.71
CA ALA A 414 18.62 -9.00 12.61
C ALA A 414 19.84 -9.88 12.94
N PRO A 415 19.87 -10.72 13.99
CA PRO A 415 20.96 -11.66 14.22
C PRO A 415 21.13 -12.69 13.11
N GLY A 416 20.03 -13.07 12.43
CA GLY A 416 20.08 -13.97 11.28
C GLY A 416 20.87 -13.40 10.09
N ALA A 417 21.03 -12.08 9.99
CA ALA A 417 21.85 -11.46 8.95
C ALA A 417 23.33 -11.81 9.13
N ILE A 418 23.81 -11.88 10.36
CA ILE A 418 25.17 -12.32 10.69
C ILE A 418 25.35 -13.77 10.23
N GLY A 419 24.43 -14.66 10.64
CA GLY A 419 24.46 -16.06 10.20
C GLY A 419 24.47 -16.20 8.68
N ARG A 420 23.62 -15.43 7.99
CA ARG A 420 23.53 -15.48 6.53
C ARG A 420 24.83 -15.06 5.84
N LEU A 421 25.55 -14.06 6.37
CA LEU A 421 26.88 -13.66 5.85
C LEU A 421 27.91 -14.78 6.06
N LEU A 422 27.91 -15.40 7.24
CA LEU A 422 28.82 -16.52 7.56
C LEU A 422 28.48 -17.75 6.69
N ASP A 423 27.19 -18.07 6.49
CA ASP A 423 26.74 -19.17 5.62
C ASP A 423 27.11 -18.96 4.14
N MET A 424 27.17 -17.71 3.68
CA MET A 424 27.70 -17.35 2.36
C MET A 424 29.21 -17.52 2.25
N GLY A 425 29.90 -17.81 3.35
CA GLY A 425 31.34 -18.01 3.41
C GLY A 425 32.16 -16.73 3.62
N VAL A 426 31.55 -15.63 4.06
CA VAL A 426 32.27 -14.41 4.42
C VAL A 426 33.11 -14.69 5.69
N PRO A 427 34.40 -14.39 5.69
CA PRO A 427 35.25 -14.63 6.87
C PRO A 427 34.75 -13.91 8.13
N PRO A 428 34.69 -14.58 9.30
CA PRO A 428 34.19 -13.99 10.53
C PRO A 428 34.85 -12.65 10.92
N PHE A 429 36.12 -12.50 10.65
CA PHE A 429 36.87 -11.27 10.97
C PHE A 429 36.40 -10.07 10.11
N LEU A 430 35.98 -10.30 8.85
CA LEU A 430 35.40 -9.27 8.00
C LEU A 430 34.02 -8.88 8.48
N VAL A 431 33.20 -9.85 8.88
CA VAL A 431 31.86 -9.57 9.42
C VAL A 431 31.99 -8.80 10.74
N ALA A 432 32.82 -9.23 11.65
CA ALA A 432 33.03 -8.57 12.93
C ALA A 432 33.66 -7.16 12.79
N GLY A 433 34.56 -6.96 11.83
CA GLY A 433 35.21 -5.67 11.59
C GLY A 433 34.39 -4.69 10.78
N GLY A 434 33.60 -5.18 9.79
CA GLY A 434 32.88 -4.34 8.85
C GLY A 434 31.42 -4.05 9.25
N LEU A 435 30.73 -5.00 9.87
CA LEU A 435 29.31 -4.83 10.20
C LEU A 435 29.12 -3.91 11.42
N THR A 436 28.31 -2.87 11.31
CA THR A 436 28.05 -1.91 12.40
C THR A 436 26.59 -1.98 12.87
N GLY A 437 25.65 -2.28 11.97
CA GLY A 437 24.25 -2.38 12.36
C GLY A 437 23.40 -3.22 11.40
N VAL A 438 22.34 -3.80 11.95
CA VAL A 438 21.33 -4.53 11.16
C VAL A 438 19.94 -4.09 11.56
N VAL A 439 19.14 -3.68 10.59
CA VAL A 439 17.74 -3.28 10.77
C VAL A 439 16.85 -4.33 10.15
N SER A 440 16.26 -5.22 10.93
CA SER A 440 15.25 -6.14 10.42
C SER A 440 13.86 -5.51 10.49
N GLN A 441 13.06 -5.72 9.45
CA GLN A 441 11.77 -5.04 9.34
C GLN A 441 10.66 -5.85 8.69
N ARG A 442 9.42 -5.49 9.06
CA ARG A 442 8.17 -5.93 8.44
C ARG A 442 7.27 -4.72 8.24
N LEU A 443 6.31 -4.84 7.31
CA LEU A 443 5.29 -3.82 7.10
C LEU A 443 3.94 -4.31 7.60
N LEU A 444 3.29 -3.51 8.44
CA LEU A 444 1.92 -3.69 8.90
C LEU A 444 1.02 -2.65 8.26
N ARG A 445 -0.24 -3.00 8.01
CA ARG A 445 -1.24 -2.02 7.55
C ARG A 445 -1.59 -1.08 8.69
N ARG A 446 -1.70 0.20 8.37
CA ARG A 446 -2.10 1.23 9.33
C ARG A 446 -3.61 1.30 9.40
N VAL A 447 -4.13 1.41 10.62
CA VAL A 447 -5.54 1.73 10.86
C VAL A 447 -5.88 3.06 10.20
N CYS A 448 -6.98 3.11 9.50
CA CYS A 448 -7.45 4.31 8.82
C CYS A 448 -7.72 5.44 9.83
N ARG A 449 -7.14 6.59 9.62
CA ARG A 449 -7.33 7.75 10.51
C ARG A 449 -8.75 8.30 10.48
N ALA A 450 -9.46 8.16 9.34
CA ALA A 450 -10.81 8.69 9.18
C ALA A 450 -11.84 7.87 9.97
N CYS A 451 -11.87 6.54 9.81
CA CYS A 451 -12.84 5.67 10.50
C CYS A 451 -12.26 5.01 11.76
N ARG A 452 -10.93 5.14 12.02
CA ARG A 452 -10.23 4.49 13.15
C ARG A 452 -10.47 2.98 13.23
N GLY A 453 -10.63 2.33 12.06
CA GLY A 453 -10.96 0.91 11.96
C GLY A 453 -12.40 0.55 12.37
N ARG A 454 -13.21 1.52 12.76
CA ARG A 454 -14.63 1.36 13.09
C ARG A 454 -15.47 1.74 11.87
N ASP A 455 -16.62 1.09 11.70
CA ASP A 455 -17.55 1.36 10.59
C ASP A 455 -16.86 1.54 9.22
N HIS A 456 -15.91 0.65 8.93
CA HIS A 456 -15.10 0.73 7.70
C HIS A 456 -15.90 0.41 6.43
N ALA A 457 -17.07 -0.22 6.56
CA ALA A 457 -17.94 -0.55 5.42
C ALA A 457 -18.38 0.71 4.65
N HIS A 458 -18.54 1.85 5.35
CA HIS A 458 -18.92 3.14 4.76
C HIS A 458 -17.74 4.11 4.57
N CYS A 459 -16.53 3.71 4.97
CA CYS A 459 -15.37 4.58 4.88
C CYS A 459 -14.75 4.54 3.48
N ARG A 460 -14.81 5.66 2.77
CA ARG A 460 -14.20 5.80 1.43
C ARG A 460 -12.72 6.08 1.44
N ALA A 461 -12.17 6.45 2.60
CA ALA A 461 -10.77 6.78 2.74
C ALA A 461 -9.89 5.55 2.93
N CYS A 462 -10.46 4.34 3.06
CA CYS A 462 -9.70 3.15 3.40
C CYS A 462 -10.28 1.88 2.78
N VAL A 463 -9.51 0.81 2.87
CA VAL A 463 -9.93 -0.54 2.49
C VAL A 463 -9.92 -1.42 3.73
N ASP A 464 -11.07 -1.98 4.12
CA ASP A 464 -11.28 -2.82 5.33
C ASP A 464 -10.74 -2.17 6.63
N GLY A 465 -10.89 -0.87 6.79
CA GLY A 465 -10.43 -0.16 7.96
C GLY A 465 -8.95 0.20 7.98
N PHE A 466 -8.20 -0.11 6.91
CA PHE A 466 -6.77 0.17 6.79
C PHE A 466 -6.45 1.11 5.63
N ARG A 467 -5.45 1.97 5.80
CA ARG A 467 -4.89 2.82 4.75
C ARG A 467 -3.42 3.08 4.97
N GLY A 468 -2.60 2.66 4.01
CA GLY A 468 -1.15 2.75 4.07
C GLY A 468 -0.53 1.74 5.02
N ARG A 469 0.78 1.82 5.17
CA ARG A 469 1.57 0.87 5.95
C ARG A 469 2.45 1.60 6.95
N THR A 470 2.90 0.89 7.97
CA THR A 470 3.92 1.31 8.95
C THR A 470 4.94 0.20 9.11
N GLY A 471 6.20 0.57 9.33
CA GLY A 471 7.25 -0.40 9.61
C GLY A 471 7.21 -0.88 11.05
N VAL A 472 7.58 -2.13 11.25
CA VAL A 472 7.94 -2.72 12.55
C VAL A 472 9.39 -3.14 12.45
N PHE A 473 10.17 -2.81 13.45
CA PHE A 473 11.62 -2.86 13.38
C PHE A 473 12.25 -3.64 14.53
N GLN A 474 13.40 -4.22 14.22
CA GLN A 474 14.32 -4.81 15.17
C GLN A 474 15.73 -4.30 14.79
N LEU A 475 16.31 -3.47 15.64
CA LEU A 475 17.63 -2.87 15.41
C LEU A 475 18.67 -3.56 16.26
N LEU A 476 19.70 -4.10 15.60
CA LEU A 476 20.88 -4.70 16.21
C LEU A 476 22.09 -3.80 15.93
N THR A 477 22.77 -3.37 16.97
CA THR A 477 24.10 -2.73 16.90
C THR A 477 25.19 -3.74 17.18
N ILE A 478 26.32 -3.64 16.48
CA ILE A 478 27.44 -4.54 16.63
C ILE A 478 28.47 -3.87 17.55
N ASP A 479 28.41 -4.21 18.83
CA ASP A 479 29.38 -3.79 19.83
C ASP A 479 30.56 -4.78 19.96
N ASP A 480 31.54 -4.49 20.80
CA ASP A 480 32.73 -5.32 20.96
C ASP A 480 32.40 -6.73 21.44
N ALA A 481 31.43 -6.89 22.35
CA ALA A 481 31.03 -8.21 22.80
C ALA A 481 30.36 -9.03 21.66
N MET A 482 29.59 -8.36 20.78
CA MET A 482 29.01 -9.00 19.61
C MET A 482 30.12 -9.41 18.61
N ARG A 483 31.13 -8.55 18.40
CA ARG A 483 32.28 -8.85 17.55
C ARG A 483 33.05 -10.07 18.04
N GLU A 484 33.33 -10.15 19.36
CA GLU A 484 33.98 -11.31 19.94
C GLU A 484 33.21 -12.62 19.73
N GLU A 485 31.89 -12.60 19.94
CA GLU A 485 31.08 -13.80 19.73
C GLU A 485 31.00 -14.20 18.24
N ILE A 486 31.01 -13.23 17.31
CA ILE A 486 31.12 -13.52 15.88
C ILE A 486 32.46 -14.19 15.55
N LEU A 487 33.57 -13.66 16.08
CA LEU A 487 34.90 -14.22 15.88
C LEU A 487 35.05 -15.64 16.48
N ARG A 488 34.35 -15.93 17.59
CA ARG A 488 34.32 -17.26 18.21
C ARG A 488 33.46 -18.27 17.45
N GLY A 489 32.74 -17.83 16.42
CA GLY A 489 31.80 -18.67 15.69
C GLY A 489 30.55 -19.04 16.49
N ALA A 490 30.10 -18.13 17.35
CA ALA A 490 28.91 -18.35 18.18
C ALA A 490 27.66 -18.65 17.35
N SER A 491 26.79 -19.52 17.90
CA SER A 491 25.54 -19.83 17.26
C SER A 491 24.61 -18.61 17.17
N ILE A 492 23.70 -18.59 16.17
CA ILE A 492 22.73 -17.51 16.01
C ILE A 492 21.86 -17.35 17.28
N SER A 493 21.56 -18.45 17.99
CA SER A 493 20.83 -18.40 19.25
C SER A 493 21.61 -17.68 20.37
N THR A 494 22.93 -17.83 20.40
CA THR A 494 23.80 -17.10 21.33
C THR A 494 23.81 -15.62 20.98
N LEU A 495 23.98 -15.27 19.70
CA LEU A 495 23.96 -13.89 19.23
C LEU A 495 22.62 -13.21 19.54
N ARG A 496 21.49 -13.91 19.39
CA ARG A 496 20.16 -13.40 19.79
C ARG A 496 20.05 -13.10 21.28
N ARG A 497 20.53 -14.02 22.14
CA ARG A 497 20.52 -13.78 23.59
C ARG A 497 21.36 -12.58 23.97
N LEU A 498 22.56 -12.48 23.39
CA LEU A 498 23.45 -11.34 23.64
C LEU A 498 22.79 -10.02 23.17
N ALA A 499 22.24 -9.98 21.95
CA ALA A 499 21.57 -8.81 21.42
C ALA A 499 20.41 -8.35 22.33
N ARG A 500 19.59 -9.28 22.82
CA ARG A 500 18.52 -8.97 23.77
C ARG A 500 19.03 -8.46 25.11
N ALA A 501 20.07 -9.09 25.65
CA ALA A 501 20.70 -8.62 26.88
C ALA A 501 21.26 -7.18 26.75
N ARG A 502 21.58 -6.74 25.51
CA ARG A 502 22.02 -5.39 25.16
C ARG A 502 20.88 -4.43 24.79
N GLY A 503 19.63 -4.83 24.98
CA GLY A 503 18.46 -3.96 24.79
C GLY A 503 17.83 -4.02 23.41
N MET A 504 18.25 -4.92 22.51
CA MET A 504 17.57 -5.10 21.23
C MET A 504 16.11 -5.51 21.44
N THR A 505 15.17 -4.71 20.93
CA THR A 505 13.74 -5.05 20.88
C THR A 505 13.48 -6.07 19.77
N THR A 506 12.51 -6.97 19.98
CA THR A 506 12.06 -7.91 18.95
C THR A 506 11.00 -7.26 18.06
N LEU A 507 10.80 -7.82 16.85
CA LEU A 507 9.71 -7.40 15.96
C LEU A 507 8.35 -7.49 16.65
N THR A 508 8.14 -8.50 17.51
CA THR A 508 6.89 -8.68 18.28
C THR A 508 6.71 -7.58 19.34
N GLU A 509 7.76 -7.17 20.01
CA GLU A 509 7.73 -6.11 21.02
C GLU A 509 7.45 -4.75 20.37
N ASP A 510 8.11 -4.44 19.26
CA ASP A 510 7.85 -3.22 18.51
C ASP A 510 6.44 -3.20 17.90
N ALA A 511 5.96 -4.35 17.39
CA ALA A 511 4.58 -4.46 16.93
C ALA A 511 3.55 -4.21 18.04
N ARG A 512 3.83 -4.64 19.28
CA ARG A 512 2.97 -4.34 20.43
C ARG A 512 2.93 -2.84 20.74
N ARG A 513 4.07 -2.16 20.62
CA ARG A 513 4.14 -0.70 20.72
C ARG A 513 3.22 -0.04 19.69
N GLN A 514 3.32 -0.44 18.41
CA GLN A 514 2.47 0.06 17.32
C GLN A 514 0.97 -0.19 17.56
N VAL A 515 0.62 -1.33 18.18
CA VAL A 515 -0.77 -1.62 18.58
C VAL A 515 -1.22 -0.71 19.73
N ALA A 516 -0.38 -0.50 20.74
CA ALA A 516 -0.69 0.37 21.88
C ALA A 516 -0.87 1.84 21.43
N GLU A 517 -0.12 2.29 20.43
CA GLU A 517 -0.24 3.60 19.80
C GLU A 517 -1.45 3.70 18.83
N GLY A 518 -2.20 2.61 18.64
CA GLY A 518 -3.37 2.59 17.74
C GLY A 518 -3.02 2.67 16.25
N MET A 519 -1.77 2.42 15.88
CA MET A 519 -1.29 2.48 14.51
C MET A 519 -1.73 1.27 13.69
N THR A 520 -1.86 0.11 14.33
CA THR A 520 -2.25 -1.17 13.72
C THR A 520 -3.11 -2.00 14.68
N THR A 521 -3.47 -3.22 14.30
CA THR A 521 -4.30 -4.11 15.10
C THR A 521 -3.58 -5.41 15.47
N PRO A 522 -3.95 -6.07 16.59
CA PRO A 522 -3.39 -7.38 16.94
C PRO A 522 -3.57 -8.44 15.85
N HIS A 523 -4.70 -8.38 15.13
CA HIS A 523 -4.98 -9.30 14.01
C HIS A 523 -3.98 -9.10 12.86
N GLU A 524 -3.65 -7.85 12.52
CA GLU A 524 -2.67 -7.54 11.48
C GLU A 524 -1.26 -7.98 11.91
N VAL A 525 -0.88 -7.80 13.17
CA VAL A 525 0.38 -8.32 13.73
C VAL A 525 0.45 -9.84 13.57
N ALA A 526 -0.60 -10.57 13.95
CA ALA A 526 -0.65 -12.03 13.83
C ALA A 526 -0.58 -12.50 12.37
N ARG A 527 -1.07 -11.69 11.41
CA ARG A 527 -1.01 -11.99 9.97
C ARG A 527 0.41 -11.91 9.39
N VAL A 528 1.24 -11.00 9.91
CA VAL A 528 2.54 -10.65 9.30
C VAL A 528 3.72 -11.19 10.09
N ILE A 529 3.63 -11.19 11.42
CA ILE A 529 4.72 -11.62 12.30
C ILE A 529 4.47 -13.06 12.72
N HIS A 530 5.00 -14.00 11.93
CA HIS A 530 4.96 -15.42 12.24
C HIS A 530 6.31 -15.87 12.77
N GLY A 531 6.29 -16.58 13.90
CA GLY A 531 7.47 -17.31 14.40
C GLY A 531 8.67 -16.41 14.63
N ASP A 532 8.50 -15.27 15.35
CA ASP A 532 9.65 -14.46 15.78
C ASP A 532 10.56 -15.33 16.67
N PRO A 533 11.77 -15.74 16.17
CA PRO A 533 12.67 -16.59 16.94
C PRO A 533 13.16 -15.94 18.24
N GLY A 534 12.95 -14.63 18.36
CA GLY A 534 13.25 -13.84 19.55
C GLY A 534 12.14 -13.79 20.58
N ALA A 535 10.94 -14.27 20.27
CA ALA A 535 9.81 -14.30 21.18
C ALA A 535 9.82 -15.59 22.06
N ALA A 536 10.99 -16.03 22.49
CA ALA A 536 11.07 -17.03 23.53
C ALA A 536 10.50 -16.43 24.82
N LEU A 537 9.56 -17.14 25.45
CA LEU A 537 9.01 -16.79 26.75
C LEU A 537 9.59 -17.72 27.80
N PRO A 538 9.94 -17.24 28.98
CA PRO A 538 10.38 -18.14 30.05
C PRO A 538 9.31 -19.17 30.36
N CYS A 539 9.73 -20.41 30.55
CA CYS A 539 8.83 -21.49 31.00
C CYS A 539 8.35 -21.19 32.41
N ASP A 540 7.04 -21.21 32.62
CA ASP A 540 6.43 -20.93 33.93
C ASP A 540 6.88 -21.92 35.04
N THR A 541 7.40 -23.10 34.64
CA THR A 541 7.82 -24.16 35.59
C THR A 541 9.33 -24.13 35.87
N CYS A 542 10.18 -23.87 34.88
CA CYS A 542 11.63 -24.01 35.03
C CYS A 542 12.44 -22.81 34.54
N GLY A 543 11.80 -21.74 34.13
CA GLY A 543 12.44 -20.49 33.70
C GLY A 543 13.22 -20.55 32.37
N VAL A 544 13.33 -21.71 31.71
CA VAL A 544 14.02 -21.84 30.44
C VAL A 544 13.23 -21.15 29.34
N ASP A 545 13.91 -20.38 28.50
CA ASP A 545 13.30 -19.76 27.34
C ASP A 545 12.81 -20.82 26.33
N VAL A 546 11.52 -20.79 26.06
CA VAL A 546 10.84 -21.71 25.16
C VAL A 546 10.18 -20.89 24.05
N PRO A 547 10.27 -21.30 22.77
CA PRO A 547 9.61 -20.61 21.68
C PRO A 547 8.16 -20.30 21.99
N SER A 548 7.67 -19.11 21.65
CA SER A 548 6.30 -18.66 21.99
C SER A 548 5.21 -19.52 21.37
N ASP A 549 5.52 -20.26 20.32
CA ASP A 549 4.66 -21.19 19.59
C ASP A 549 4.77 -22.64 20.10
N ALA A 550 5.74 -22.96 20.97
CA ALA A 550 5.91 -24.30 21.50
C ALA A 550 4.73 -24.73 22.36
N ILE A 551 4.34 -25.99 22.20
CA ILE A 551 3.25 -26.64 22.95
C ILE A 551 3.67 -26.89 24.42
N GLY A 552 4.96 -27.14 24.63
CA GLY A 552 5.52 -27.40 25.95
C GLY A 552 7.01 -27.10 26.04
N CYS A 553 7.53 -27.11 27.24
CA CYS A 553 8.93 -26.87 27.52
C CYS A 553 9.76 -28.12 27.22
N PRO A 554 10.82 -28.05 26.35
CA PRO A 554 11.66 -29.20 26.03
C PRO A 554 12.53 -29.64 27.20
N ARG A 555 12.71 -28.79 28.24
CA ARG A 555 13.53 -29.12 29.42
C ARG A 555 12.74 -29.82 30.53
N CYS A 556 11.52 -29.34 30.87
CA CYS A 556 10.77 -29.86 32.00
C CYS A 556 9.45 -30.53 31.58
N GLY A 557 9.09 -30.56 30.29
CA GLY A 557 7.82 -31.14 29.82
C GLY A 557 6.58 -30.32 30.18
N GLY A 558 6.73 -29.16 30.86
CA GLY A 558 5.61 -28.31 31.26
C GLY A 558 4.81 -27.85 30.05
N ARG A 559 3.50 -28.15 30.00
CA ARG A 559 2.61 -27.72 28.90
C ARG A 559 2.34 -26.22 28.98
N ARG A 560 2.49 -25.50 27.85
CA ARG A 560 2.23 -24.07 27.72
C ARG A 560 0.93 -23.77 26.99
N ARG A 561 0.39 -24.72 26.26
CA ARG A 561 -0.81 -24.59 25.47
C ARG A 561 -1.77 -25.75 25.76
N GLU A 562 -3.04 -25.46 25.75
CA GLU A 562 -4.14 -26.41 25.90
C GLU A 562 -4.96 -26.41 24.60
N ALA A 563 -5.57 -27.55 24.27
CA ALA A 563 -6.44 -27.64 23.10
C ALA A 563 -7.85 -27.17 23.48
N CYS A 564 -8.37 -26.20 22.76
CA CYS A 564 -9.80 -25.87 22.84
C CYS A 564 -10.63 -26.94 22.13
N ALA A 565 -11.88 -27.11 22.55
CA ALA A 565 -12.85 -27.99 21.87
C ALA A 565 -13.10 -27.63 20.39
N CYS A 566 -12.68 -26.46 19.93
CA CYS A 566 -12.69 -26.06 18.50
C CYS A 566 -11.43 -26.52 17.72
N GLY A 567 -10.56 -27.33 18.34
CA GLY A 567 -9.32 -27.84 17.74
C GLY A 567 -8.14 -26.85 17.73
N ARG A 568 -8.31 -25.64 18.23
CA ARG A 568 -7.23 -24.64 18.26
C ARG A 568 -6.49 -24.63 19.58
N TRP A 569 -5.18 -24.40 19.52
CA TRP A 569 -4.33 -24.28 20.70
C TRP A 569 -4.50 -22.92 21.36
N ILE A 570 -4.69 -22.93 22.69
CA ILE A 570 -4.87 -21.73 23.52
C ILE A 570 -3.81 -21.69 24.62
N ARG A 571 -3.52 -20.51 25.15
CA ARG A 571 -2.62 -20.35 26.27
C ARG A 571 -3.29 -20.88 27.55
N ARG A 572 -2.52 -21.58 28.38
CA ARG A 572 -2.94 -21.96 29.73
C ARG A 572 -3.31 -20.70 30.53
N GLY A 573 -4.41 -20.76 31.24
CA GLY A 573 -4.93 -19.64 32.02
C GLY A 573 -5.86 -18.68 31.26
N TRP A 574 -6.15 -18.92 29.98
CA TRP A 574 -7.23 -18.20 29.31
C TRP A 574 -8.59 -18.72 29.72
N ARG A 575 -9.49 -17.81 30.11
CA ARG A 575 -10.86 -18.16 30.51
C ARG A 575 -11.77 -18.45 29.33
N PHE A 576 -11.48 -17.91 28.15
CA PHE A 576 -12.24 -18.10 26.92
C PHE A 576 -11.30 -18.27 25.73
N CYS A 577 -11.70 -19.13 24.79
CA CYS A 577 -11.01 -19.26 23.52
C CYS A 577 -11.28 -18.02 22.63
N PRO A 578 -10.25 -17.31 22.13
CA PRO A 578 -10.47 -16.09 21.34
C PRO A 578 -11.06 -16.34 19.95
N TRP A 579 -11.09 -17.60 19.48
CA TRP A 579 -11.64 -17.95 18.17
C TRP A 579 -13.07 -18.45 18.19
N CYS A 580 -13.50 -19.10 19.26
CA CYS A 580 -14.88 -19.64 19.34
C CYS A 580 -15.65 -19.16 20.58
N LEU A 581 -15.04 -18.33 21.41
CA LEU A 581 -15.58 -17.76 22.66
C LEU A 581 -16.09 -18.78 23.69
N ARG A 582 -15.80 -20.06 23.50
CA ARG A 582 -16.13 -21.10 24.49
C ARG A 582 -15.26 -20.92 25.72
N PRO A 583 -15.83 -21.12 26.91
CA PRO A 583 -15.04 -21.14 28.13
C PRO A 583 -14.01 -22.28 28.06
N VAL A 584 -12.81 -21.98 28.52
CA VAL A 584 -11.74 -22.97 28.68
C VAL A 584 -11.91 -23.56 30.06
N LEU A 585 -12.31 -24.83 30.12
CA LEU A 585 -12.38 -25.57 31.38
C LEU A 585 -10.94 -25.79 31.88
N THR A 586 -10.56 -25.11 32.95
CA THR A 586 -9.30 -25.32 33.67
C THR A 586 -9.30 -26.61 34.45
#